data_5bf4083d3710b60c1e2a5435e318ac3b
#
_entry.id   5bf4083d3710b60c1e2a5435e318ac3b
#
_cell.length_a   1.000
_cell.length_b   1.000
_cell.length_c   1.000
_cell.angle_alpha   90.00
_cell.angle_beta   90.00
_cell.angle_gamma   90.00
#
_symmetry.space_group_name_H-M   'P 1'
#
loop_
_entity.id
_entity.type
_entity.pdbx_description
1 polymer ?
#
loop_
_entity_poly.entity_id
_entity_poly.type
_entity_poly.pdbx_seq_one_letter_code
_entity_poly.pdbx_strand_id
1 'polypeptide(L)'
;MCKVNIDADETVTASLRKAILSVMNTDEADAYRIPISMFFYNKLLKYSSSPKRHIRLFKRQGAKFSNDIVHEKIILPKNARIAQMHESLVHHSFQDISHVLYKINKYSSYSAKILIQKQKNISILKIVLGSCWMFFRCYFLQRGFLDGKEGFLLAIFNAQGSFYRGIKQQYRDN
;
A
#
# COMPACT_ATOMS: atom_id res chain seq x y z
N MET A 1 -11.76 -3.69 25.01
CA MET A 1 -12.01 -2.49 24.18
C MET A 1 -11.21 -2.65 22.89
N CYS A 2 -11.89 -2.58 21.72
CA CYS A 2 -11.25 -2.65 20.40
C CYS A 2 -10.81 -1.26 19.93
N LYS A 3 -9.78 -1.24 19.08
CA LYS A 3 -9.29 -0.03 18.39
C LYS A 3 -9.31 -0.26 16.88
N VAL A 4 -9.66 0.78 16.12
CA VAL A 4 -9.49 0.83 14.67
C VAL A 4 -8.36 1.80 14.37
N ASN A 5 -7.37 1.36 13.58
CA ASN A 5 -6.29 2.21 13.09
C ASN A 5 -6.58 2.62 11.66
N ILE A 6 -6.69 3.91 11.40
CA ILE A 6 -7.08 4.49 10.10
C ILE A 6 -6.10 5.62 9.81
N ASP A 7 -5.59 5.67 8.57
CA ASP A 7 -4.74 6.76 8.11
C ASP A 7 -5.60 7.97 7.71
N ALA A 8 -5.04 9.17 7.70
CA ALA A 8 -5.78 10.41 7.44
C ALA A 8 -6.40 10.50 6.05
N ASP A 9 -5.88 9.73 5.09
CA ASP A 9 -6.36 9.62 3.71
C ASP A 9 -7.20 8.35 3.45
N GLU A 10 -7.66 7.68 4.52
CA GLU A 10 -8.54 6.51 4.45
C GLU A 10 -9.96 6.85 4.91
N THR A 11 -10.94 6.23 4.26
CA THR A 11 -12.37 6.40 4.58
C THR A 11 -13.01 5.05 4.89
N VAL A 12 -13.80 5.02 5.97
CA VAL A 12 -14.63 3.87 6.36
C VAL A 12 -15.95 3.92 5.61
N THR A 13 -16.23 2.92 4.79
CA THR A 13 -17.53 2.79 4.11
C THR A 13 -18.65 2.43 5.10
N ALA A 14 -19.90 2.71 4.74
CA ALA A 14 -21.05 2.35 5.57
C ALA A 14 -21.14 0.82 5.80
N SER A 15 -20.78 0.02 4.79
CA SER A 15 -20.72 -1.46 4.89
C SER A 15 -19.64 -1.91 5.87
N LEU A 16 -18.42 -1.35 5.76
CA LEU A 16 -17.32 -1.66 6.68
C LEU A 16 -17.66 -1.24 8.12
N ARG A 17 -18.30 -0.08 8.30
CA ARG A 17 -18.76 0.36 9.64
C ARG A 17 -19.70 -0.67 10.27
N LYS A 18 -20.71 -1.14 9.52
CA LYS A 18 -21.63 -2.18 10.00
C LYS A 18 -20.90 -3.47 10.37
N ALA A 19 -19.99 -3.92 9.51
CA ALA A 19 -19.18 -5.12 9.76
C ALA A 19 -18.27 -4.96 10.99
N ILE A 20 -17.63 -3.82 11.20
CA ILE A 20 -16.83 -3.55 12.41
C ILE A 20 -17.71 -3.64 13.65
N LEU A 21 -18.87 -2.98 13.66
CA LEU A 21 -19.78 -2.99 14.81
C LEU A 21 -20.31 -4.40 15.13
N SER A 22 -20.56 -5.24 14.12
CA SER A 22 -21.01 -6.62 14.34
C SER A 22 -19.93 -7.46 15.03
N VAL A 23 -18.68 -7.38 14.56
CA VAL A 23 -17.59 -8.19 15.14
C VAL A 23 -17.05 -7.67 16.47
N MET A 24 -17.28 -6.39 16.80
CA MET A 24 -16.88 -5.84 18.10
C MET A 24 -17.64 -6.45 19.27
N ASN A 25 -18.84 -6.98 19.02
CA ASN A 25 -19.70 -7.61 20.01
C ASN A 25 -19.48 -9.12 20.10
N THR A 26 -18.63 -9.69 19.22
CA THR A 26 -18.26 -11.11 19.25
C THR A 26 -16.86 -11.29 19.83
N ASP A 27 -16.58 -12.46 20.39
CA ASP A 27 -15.23 -12.83 20.86
C ASP A 27 -14.53 -13.81 19.90
N GLU A 28 -14.86 -13.73 18.61
CA GLU A 28 -14.36 -14.66 17.59
C GLU A 28 -12.87 -14.47 17.30
N ALA A 29 -12.39 -13.22 17.29
CA ALA A 29 -11.00 -12.90 16.99
C ALA A 29 -10.47 -11.74 17.85
N ASP A 30 -9.15 -11.67 17.96
CA ASP A 30 -8.45 -10.61 18.69
C ASP A 30 -8.03 -9.48 17.77
N ALA A 31 -7.94 -9.76 16.45
CA ALA A 31 -7.67 -8.76 15.43
C ALA A 31 -8.28 -9.16 14.08
N TYR A 32 -8.51 -8.16 13.23
CA TYR A 32 -9.06 -8.34 11.89
C TYR A 32 -8.17 -7.65 10.86
N ARG A 33 -7.88 -8.37 9.78
CA ARG A 33 -7.26 -7.81 8.58
C ARG A 33 -8.35 -7.23 7.69
N ILE A 34 -8.24 -5.93 7.40
CA ILE A 34 -9.17 -5.20 6.55
C ILE A 34 -8.49 -4.96 5.20
N PRO A 35 -9.13 -5.31 4.07
CA PRO A 35 -8.62 -4.96 2.75
C PRO A 35 -8.62 -3.44 2.57
N ILE A 36 -7.62 -2.91 1.85
CA ILE A 36 -7.54 -1.50 1.50
C ILE A 36 -7.73 -1.40 0.00
N SER A 37 -8.81 -0.77 -0.43
CA SER A 37 -9.09 -0.48 -1.84
C SER A 37 -8.61 0.92 -2.19
N MET A 38 -7.83 1.03 -3.27
CA MET A 38 -7.27 2.30 -3.70
C MET A 38 -8.29 3.08 -4.53
N PHE A 39 -8.52 4.33 -4.16
CA PHE A 39 -9.24 5.29 -4.98
C PHE A 39 -8.22 6.10 -5.79
N PHE A 40 -8.28 5.97 -7.10
CA PHE A 40 -7.39 6.64 -8.02
C PHE A 40 -8.19 7.60 -8.89
N TYR A 41 -7.88 8.88 -8.76
CA TYR A 41 -8.61 9.94 -9.44
C TYR A 41 -10.11 9.89 -9.09
N ASN A 42 -10.97 9.39 -9.95
CA ASN A 42 -12.42 9.29 -9.71
C ASN A 42 -12.92 7.84 -9.72
N LYS A 43 -12.03 6.86 -9.55
CA LYS A 43 -12.37 5.45 -9.66
C LYS A 43 -11.78 4.60 -8.54
N LEU A 44 -12.62 3.74 -7.97
CA LEU A 44 -12.15 2.69 -7.06
C LEU A 44 -11.51 1.57 -7.89
N LEU A 45 -10.23 1.32 -7.67
CA LEU A 45 -9.50 0.25 -8.33
C LEU A 45 -9.79 -1.08 -7.63
N LYS A 46 -10.12 -2.09 -8.41
CA LYS A 46 -10.47 -3.43 -7.90
C LYS A 46 -9.31 -4.42 -8.07
N TYR A 47 -8.48 -4.24 -9.09
CA TYR A 47 -7.47 -5.21 -9.50
C TYR A 47 -6.05 -4.66 -9.41
N SER A 48 -5.79 -3.48 -9.93
CA SER A 48 -4.45 -2.87 -10.07
C SER A 48 -3.68 -2.73 -8.78
N SER A 49 -4.35 -2.60 -7.66
CA SER A 49 -3.72 -2.42 -6.35
C SER A 49 -3.98 -3.60 -5.44
N SER A 50 -4.20 -4.80 -5.98
CA SER A 50 -4.47 -6.05 -5.22
C SER A 50 -4.66 -5.77 -3.72
N PRO A 51 -5.85 -5.78 -3.16
CA PRO A 51 -6.16 -5.18 -1.87
C PRO A 51 -5.23 -5.74 -0.80
N LYS A 52 -4.25 -4.93 -0.42
CA LYS A 52 -3.35 -5.30 0.67
C LYS A 52 -4.17 -5.35 1.94
N ARG A 53 -4.16 -6.49 2.60
CA ARG A 53 -4.87 -6.69 3.86
C ARG A 53 -3.95 -6.37 5.02
N HIS A 54 -4.27 -5.33 5.76
CA HIS A 54 -3.55 -4.93 6.95
C HIS A 54 -4.40 -5.15 8.20
N ILE A 55 -3.75 -5.41 9.32
CA ILE A 55 -4.43 -5.39 10.62
C ILE A 55 -4.84 -3.96 10.89
N ARG A 56 -6.16 -3.71 10.94
CA ARG A 56 -6.72 -2.37 11.16
C ARG A 56 -7.68 -2.33 12.36
N LEU A 57 -8.32 -3.44 12.69
CA LEU A 57 -9.14 -3.58 13.90
C LEU A 57 -8.48 -4.59 14.84
N PHE A 58 -8.33 -4.25 16.12
CA PHE A 58 -7.68 -5.12 17.10
C PHE A 58 -8.08 -4.79 18.53
N LYS A 59 -8.00 -5.78 19.43
CA LYS A 59 -8.13 -5.58 20.87
C LYS A 59 -6.90 -4.85 21.39
N ARG A 60 -7.12 -3.79 22.19
CA ARG A 60 -6.03 -2.98 22.76
C ARG A 60 -5.10 -3.78 23.67
N GLN A 61 -5.63 -4.77 24.36
CA GLN A 61 -4.89 -5.53 25.37
C GLN A 61 -3.77 -6.34 24.70
N GLY A 62 -2.53 -6.08 25.09
CA GLY A 62 -1.34 -6.75 24.56
C GLY A 62 -0.88 -6.30 23.16
N ALA A 63 -1.61 -5.42 22.49
CA ALA A 63 -1.19 -4.87 21.20
C ALA A 63 -0.23 -3.68 21.39
N LYS A 64 0.81 -3.62 20.54
CA LYS A 64 1.81 -2.54 20.52
C LYS A 64 2.04 -2.10 19.08
N PHE A 65 2.46 -0.85 18.89
CA PHE A 65 3.00 -0.39 17.61
C PHE A 65 4.49 -0.70 17.53
N SER A 66 4.98 -1.03 16.33
CA SER A 66 6.42 -1.15 16.10
C SER A 66 7.08 0.24 16.18
N ASN A 67 8.38 0.26 16.53
CA ASN A 67 9.15 1.51 16.56
C ASN A 67 9.67 1.91 15.16
N ASP A 68 9.12 1.35 14.09
CA ASP A 68 9.52 1.67 12.73
C ASP A 68 9.07 3.11 12.39
N ILE A 69 10.01 3.97 11.98
CA ILE A 69 9.75 5.37 11.61
C ILE A 69 8.87 5.46 10.35
N VAL A 70 8.89 4.44 9.51
CA VAL A 70 8.10 4.34 8.28
C VAL A 70 7.41 2.98 8.27
N HIS A 71 6.08 2.98 8.05
CA HIS A 71 5.24 1.78 8.07
C HIS A 71 5.14 1.10 9.44
N GLU A 72 4.69 1.85 10.45
CA GLU A 72 4.31 1.30 11.76
C GLU A 72 3.42 0.06 11.60
N LYS A 73 3.81 -1.00 12.29
CA LYS A 73 3.06 -2.27 12.28
C LYS A 73 2.42 -2.48 13.63
N ILE A 74 1.23 -3.05 13.62
CA ILE A 74 0.58 -3.50 14.83
C ILE A 74 1.17 -4.86 15.20
N ILE A 75 1.84 -4.93 16.35
CA ILE A 75 2.38 -6.14 16.94
C ILE A 75 1.35 -6.68 17.90
N LEU A 76 0.89 -7.90 17.63
CA LEU A 76 -0.08 -8.62 18.46
C LEU A 76 0.63 -9.65 19.34
N PRO A 77 -0.01 -10.09 20.44
CA PRO A 77 0.44 -11.26 21.21
C PRO A 77 0.60 -12.51 20.31
N LYS A 78 1.56 -13.39 20.65
CA LYS A 78 1.88 -14.58 19.83
C LYS A 78 0.67 -15.49 19.54
N ASN A 79 -0.29 -15.55 20.46
CA ASN A 79 -1.47 -16.42 20.37
C ASN A 79 -2.73 -15.67 19.90
N ALA A 80 -2.59 -14.46 19.36
CA ALA A 80 -3.73 -13.67 18.90
C ALA A 80 -4.44 -14.35 17.72
N ARG A 81 -5.74 -14.50 17.82
CA ARG A 81 -6.61 -15.01 16.74
C ARG A 81 -6.85 -13.88 15.75
N ILE A 82 -6.44 -14.09 14.49
CA ILE A 82 -6.57 -13.07 13.43
C ILE A 82 -7.58 -13.55 12.40
N ALA A 83 -8.68 -12.82 12.25
CA ALA A 83 -9.68 -13.05 11.20
C ALA A 83 -9.52 -12.04 10.05
N GLN A 84 -10.30 -12.23 8.98
CA GLN A 84 -10.31 -11.36 7.81
C GLN A 84 -11.70 -10.77 7.59
N MET A 85 -11.76 -9.48 7.26
CA MET A 85 -12.99 -8.84 6.80
C MET A 85 -13.06 -8.86 5.28
N HIS A 86 -14.27 -8.83 4.74
CA HIS A 86 -14.52 -8.76 3.30
C HIS A 86 -14.65 -7.31 2.84
N GLU A 87 -15.23 -6.46 3.68
CA GLU A 87 -15.41 -5.05 3.45
C GLU A 87 -14.07 -4.31 3.51
N SER A 88 -13.89 -3.31 2.63
CA SER A 88 -12.63 -2.59 2.50
C SER A 88 -12.69 -1.16 3.02
N LEU A 89 -11.54 -0.69 3.53
CA LEU A 89 -11.24 0.74 3.63
C LEU A 89 -11.01 1.31 2.23
N VAL A 90 -11.43 2.54 2.01
CA VAL A 90 -11.13 3.28 0.79
C VAL A 90 -9.98 4.24 1.08
N HIS A 91 -8.86 4.05 0.37
CA HIS A 91 -7.68 4.88 0.50
C HIS A 91 -7.60 5.86 -0.68
N HIS A 92 -7.71 7.15 -0.41
CA HIS A 92 -7.64 8.23 -1.39
C HIS A 92 -6.18 8.57 -1.72
N SER A 93 -5.47 7.60 -2.32
CA SER A 93 -4.02 7.68 -2.53
C SER A 93 -3.60 8.80 -3.46
N PHE A 94 -4.44 9.16 -4.43
CA PHE A 94 -4.09 10.10 -5.49
C PHE A 94 -5.26 11.01 -5.83
N GLN A 95 -5.13 12.29 -5.46
CA GLN A 95 -6.14 13.31 -5.71
C GLN A 95 -6.07 13.84 -7.14
N ASP A 96 -4.85 14.09 -7.62
CA ASP A 96 -4.55 14.60 -8.95
C ASP A 96 -3.18 14.09 -9.45
N ILE A 97 -2.84 14.41 -10.71
CA ILE A 97 -1.59 13.98 -11.33
C ILE A 97 -0.37 14.62 -10.67
N SER A 98 -0.46 15.87 -10.24
CA SER A 98 0.64 16.56 -9.56
C SER A 98 0.98 15.85 -8.25
N HIS A 99 -0.03 15.43 -7.51
CA HIS A 99 0.13 14.64 -6.28
C HIS A 99 0.76 13.26 -6.55
N VAL A 100 0.38 12.60 -7.66
CA VAL A 100 1.03 11.36 -8.10
C VAL A 100 2.52 11.57 -8.35
N LEU A 101 2.87 12.59 -9.15
CA LEU A 101 4.26 12.90 -9.48
C LEU A 101 5.08 13.27 -8.24
N TYR A 102 4.51 14.07 -7.35
CA TYR A 102 5.13 14.38 -6.07
C TYR A 102 5.43 13.11 -5.25
N LYS A 103 4.45 12.21 -5.13
CA LYS A 103 4.63 10.93 -4.42
C LYS A 103 5.69 10.06 -5.11
N ILE A 104 5.68 9.93 -6.43
CA ILE A 104 6.69 9.19 -7.18
C ILE A 104 8.08 9.75 -6.88
N ASN A 105 8.25 11.08 -6.96
CA ASN A 105 9.53 11.72 -6.68
C ASN A 105 10.00 11.44 -5.24
N LYS A 106 9.14 11.67 -4.26
CA LYS A 106 9.43 11.46 -2.83
C LYS A 106 9.80 10.01 -2.52
N TYR A 107 8.97 9.05 -2.90
CA TYR A 107 9.19 7.64 -2.58
C TYR A 107 10.35 7.01 -3.36
N SER A 108 10.58 7.42 -4.62
CA SER A 108 11.75 6.98 -5.38
C SER A 108 13.05 7.47 -4.73
N SER A 109 13.09 8.70 -4.19
CA SER A 109 14.25 9.23 -3.46
C SER A 109 14.51 8.46 -2.16
N TYR A 110 13.49 8.19 -1.34
CA TYR A 110 13.66 7.38 -0.13
C TYR A 110 14.16 5.97 -0.45
N SER A 111 13.58 5.33 -1.45
CA SER A 111 13.97 3.99 -1.86
C SER A 111 15.37 3.94 -2.45
N ALA A 112 15.80 4.98 -3.17
CA ALA A 112 17.16 5.11 -3.67
C ALA A 112 18.18 5.21 -2.53
N LYS A 113 17.90 6.03 -1.50
CA LYS A 113 18.78 6.14 -0.30
C LYS A 113 19.00 4.79 0.37
N ILE A 114 17.94 3.97 0.51
CA ILE A 114 18.06 2.61 1.08
C ILE A 114 18.95 1.72 0.20
N LEU A 115 18.86 1.81 -1.13
CA LEU A 115 19.71 1.03 -2.04
C LEU A 115 21.16 1.49 -1.99
N ILE A 116 21.41 2.78 -1.87
CA ILE A 116 22.76 3.37 -1.70
C ILE A 116 23.40 2.85 -0.40
N GLN A 117 22.67 2.88 0.71
CA GLN A 117 23.16 2.35 2.00
C GLN A 117 23.51 0.87 1.93
N LYS A 118 22.79 0.10 1.10
CA LYS A 118 23.08 -1.32 0.85
C LYS A 118 24.21 -1.54 -0.17
N GLN A 119 24.90 -0.51 -0.63
CA GLN A 119 26.00 -0.53 -1.60
C GLN A 119 25.69 -1.33 -2.89
N LYS A 120 24.43 -1.33 -3.32
CA LYS A 120 24.03 -2.04 -4.55
C LYS A 120 24.34 -1.19 -5.77
N ASN A 121 25.22 -1.69 -6.65
CA ASN A 121 25.42 -1.11 -7.97
C ASN A 121 24.47 -1.78 -8.98
N ILE A 122 23.63 -0.99 -9.62
CA ILE A 122 22.64 -1.46 -10.59
C ILE A 122 22.95 -0.79 -11.94
N SER A 123 23.19 -1.58 -12.99
CA SER A 123 23.43 -1.03 -14.33
C SER A 123 22.15 -0.42 -14.92
N ILE A 124 22.30 0.53 -15.87
CA ILE A 124 21.19 1.18 -16.57
C ILE A 124 20.26 0.14 -17.21
N LEU A 125 20.82 -0.88 -17.84
CA LEU A 125 20.03 -1.96 -18.44
C LEU A 125 19.13 -2.65 -17.42
N LYS A 126 19.65 -2.96 -16.22
CA LYS A 126 18.85 -3.56 -15.15
C LYS A 126 17.76 -2.62 -14.63
N ILE A 127 18.01 -1.29 -14.62
CA ILE A 127 17.02 -0.27 -14.24
C ILE A 127 15.86 -0.27 -15.24
N VAL A 128 16.17 -0.23 -16.53
CA VAL A 128 15.17 -0.24 -17.61
C VAL A 128 14.35 -1.54 -17.57
N LEU A 129 15.03 -2.69 -17.57
CA LEU A 129 14.35 -4.00 -17.50
C LEU A 129 13.48 -4.14 -16.24
N GLY A 130 13.96 -3.66 -15.09
CA GLY A 130 13.20 -3.65 -13.85
C GLY A 130 11.94 -2.77 -13.92
N SER A 131 12.02 -1.66 -14.64
CA SER A 131 10.88 -0.76 -14.87
C SER A 131 9.85 -1.37 -15.82
N CYS A 132 10.31 -1.97 -16.91
CA CYS A 132 9.45 -2.71 -17.83
C CYS A 132 8.76 -3.90 -17.11
N TRP A 133 9.52 -4.63 -16.28
CA TRP A 133 8.96 -5.70 -15.45
C TRP A 133 7.91 -5.19 -14.49
N MET A 134 8.13 -4.02 -13.85
CA MET A 134 7.16 -3.42 -12.95
C MET A 134 5.86 -3.07 -13.69
N PHE A 135 5.94 -2.49 -14.89
CA PHE A 135 4.77 -2.26 -15.74
C PHE A 135 4.04 -3.57 -16.05
N PHE A 136 4.76 -4.57 -16.57
CA PHE A 136 4.19 -5.87 -16.92
C PHE A 136 3.50 -6.52 -15.72
N ARG A 137 4.15 -6.52 -14.57
CA ARG A 137 3.59 -7.05 -13.32
C ARG A 137 2.31 -6.35 -12.92
N CYS A 138 2.29 -5.01 -12.91
CA CYS A 138 1.12 -4.24 -12.48
C CYS A 138 -0.04 -4.37 -13.48
N TYR A 139 0.25 -4.31 -14.76
CA TYR A 139 -0.78 -4.28 -15.78
C TYR A 139 -1.35 -5.67 -16.10
N PHE A 140 -0.47 -6.67 -16.26
CA PHE A 140 -0.89 -8.03 -16.64
C PHE A 140 -1.05 -8.95 -15.41
N LEU A 141 -0.03 -9.13 -14.59
CA LEU A 141 -0.08 -10.12 -13.51
C LEU A 141 -1.04 -9.69 -12.38
N GLN A 142 -1.11 -8.41 -12.06
CA GLN A 142 -2.08 -7.86 -11.10
C GLN A 142 -3.42 -7.49 -11.75
N ARG A 143 -3.61 -7.87 -13.02
CA ARG A 143 -4.84 -7.63 -13.79
C ARG A 143 -5.26 -6.16 -13.88
N GLY A 144 -4.28 -5.23 -13.89
CA GLY A 144 -4.54 -3.79 -14.00
C GLY A 144 -5.35 -3.41 -15.23
N PHE A 145 -5.26 -4.20 -16.31
CA PHE A 145 -6.04 -3.99 -17.53
C PHE A 145 -7.56 -4.07 -17.30
N LEU A 146 -8.01 -4.78 -16.25
CA LEU A 146 -9.44 -4.84 -15.89
C LEU A 146 -9.95 -3.55 -15.22
N ASP A 147 -9.04 -2.71 -14.71
CA ASP A 147 -9.39 -1.39 -14.18
C ASP A 147 -9.42 -0.30 -15.27
N GLY A 148 -9.20 -0.68 -16.54
CA GLY A 148 -9.26 0.23 -17.69
C GLY A 148 -8.11 1.23 -17.73
N LYS A 149 -8.40 2.47 -18.14
CA LYS A 149 -7.38 3.53 -18.29
C LYS A 149 -6.69 3.87 -16.96
N GLU A 150 -7.39 3.82 -15.85
CA GLU A 150 -6.83 4.13 -14.53
C GLU A 150 -5.82 3.06 -14.10
N GLY A 151 -6.09 1.77 -14.40
CA GLY A 151 -5.16 0.68 -14.16
C GLY A 151 -3.92 0.76 -15.05
N PHE A 152 -4.07 1.18 -16.31
CA PHE A 152 -2.95 1.45 -17.21
C PHE A 152 -2.06 2.58 -16.68
N LEU A 153 -2.66 3.73 -16.33
CA LEU A 153 -1.93 4.87 -15.77
C LEU A 153 -1.18 4.49 -14.49
N LEU A 154 -1.83 3.75 -13.58
CA LEU A 154 -1.18 3.30 -12.35
C LEU A 154 0.02 2.38 -12.65
N ALA A 155 -0.07 1.50 -13.64
CA ALA A 155 1.03 0.64 -14.06
C ALA A 155 2.23 1.46 -14.59
N ILE A 156 1.96 2.51 -15.40
CA ILE A 156 2.99 3.45 -15.85
C ILE A 156 3.64 4.17 -14.67
N PHE A 157 2.86 4.73 -13.76
CA PHE A 157 3.39 5.44 -12.60
C PHE A 157 4.26 4.57 -11.70
N ASN A 158 3.88 3.30 -11.50
CA ASN A 158 4.70 2.33 -10.75
C ASN A 158 6.02 2.03 -11.49
N ALA A 159 5.98 1.89 -12.82
CA ALA A 159 7.17 1.70 -13.64
C ALA A 159 8.11 2.91 -13.58
N GLN A 160 7.58 4.13 -13.68
CA GLN A 160 8.34 5.38 -13.52
C GLN A 160 8.98 5.47 -12.14
N GLY A 161 8.25 5.16 -11.07
CA GLY A 161 8.79 5.13 -9.70
C GLY A 161 9.96 4.15 -9.57
N SER A 162 9.87 2.98 -10.21
CA SER A 162 10.96 2.00 -10.27
C SER A 162 12.17 2.54 -11.04
N PHE A 163 11.94 3.20 -12.18
CA PHE A 163 12.97 3.82 -13.00
C PHE A 163 13.70 4.93 -12.24
N TYR A 164 12.97 5.90 -11.70
CA TYR A 164 13.56 7.02 -10.96
C TYR A 164 14.33 6.56 -9.73
N ARG A 165 13.85 5.55 -9.01
CA ARG A 165 14.60 4.94 -7.91
C ARG A 165 15.98 4.45 -8.37
N GLY A 166 16.05 3.75 -9.51
CA GLY A 166 17.29 3.23 -10.06
C GLY A 166 18.23 4.33 -10.53
N ILE A 167 17.72 5.34 -11.25
CA ILE A 167 18.51 6.48 -11.73
C ILE A 167 19.07 7.30 -10.56
N LYS A 168 18.23 7.66 -9.58
CA LYS A 168 18.67 8.41 -8.38
C LYS A 168 19.71 7.66 -7.57
N GLN A 169 19.63 6.32 -7.53
CA GLN A 169 20.66 5.51 -6.89
C GLN A 169 21.98 5.56 -7.65
N GLN A 170 21.94 5.50 -8.97
CA GLN A 170 23.14 5.47 -9.82
C GLN A 170 23.84 6.84 -9.86
N TYR A 171 23.09 7.92 -10.02
CA TYR A 171 23.65 9.28 -10.12
C TYR A 171 23.86 9.94 -8.74
N ARG A 172 23.49 9.27 -7.65
CA ARG A 172 23.68 9.76 -6.28
C ARG A 172 23.34 11.23 -6.17
N ASP A 173 22.04 11.55 -6.37
CA ASP A 173 21.58 12.92 -6.11
C ASP A 173 22.00 13.29 -4.69
N ASN A 174 23.01 14.19 -4.57
CA ASN A 174 23.55 14.70 -3.33
C ASN A 174 22.52 15.55 -2.61
#